data_5bc22ab4b48bb76f47d1bdd334ea8f87
#
_entry.id   5bc22ab4b48bb76f47d1bdd334ea8f87
#
_cell.length_a   1.000
_cell.length_b   1.000
_cell.length_c   1.000
_cell.angle_alpha   90.00
_cell.angle_beta   90.00
_cell.angle_gamma   90.00
#
_symmetry.space_group_name_H-M   'P 1'
#
loop_
_entity.id
_entity.type
_entity.pdbx_description
1 polymer ?
#
loop_
_entity_poly.entity_id
_entity_poly.type
_entity_poly.pdbx_seq_one_letter_code
_entity_poly.pdbx_strand_id
1 'polypeptide(L)' 'MEDKLIINKKNLKGEDGYKTFSVRIKEDTVAKLNKLSEETNRSRNELINILLEYAIDNSKVN' A
#
# COMPACT_ATOMS: atom_id res chain seq x y z
N MET A 1 -9.92 10.90 29.21
CA MET A 1 -9.58 10.74 28.78
C MET A 1 -9.81 10.74 28.51
N GLU A 2 -10.17 10.41 28.42
CA GLU A 2 -9.95 10.16 28.15
C GLU A 2 -9.86 10.39 27.43
N ASP A 3 -10.41 11.18 27.11
CA ASP A 3 -10.01 11.25 26.36
C ASP A 3 -8.83 11.17 26.05
N LYS A 4 -8.84 10.73 26.27
CA LYS A 4 -7.54 10.37 25.95
C LYS A 4 -7.51 9.67 24.64
N LEU A 5 -6.40 9.81 23.96
CA LEU A 5 -6.24 9.12 22.72
C LEU A 5 -6.18 7.64 23.01
N ILE A 6 -7.05 6.92 22.40
CA ILE A 6 -6.99 5.50 22.53
C ILE A 6 -6.29 4.98 21.32
N ILE A 7 -5.12 4.49 21.52
CA ILE A 7 -4.41 3.86 20.45
C ILE A 7 -4.69 2.41 20.55
N ASN A 8 -5.46 1.94 19.62
CA ASN A 8 -5.77 0.55 19.60
C ASN A 8 -4.50 -0.20 19.34
N LYS A 9 -4.31 -1.17 20.14
CA LYS A 9 -3.25 -2.07 19.89
C LYS A 9 -3.36 -2.52 18.47
N LYS A 10 -2.30 -2.35 17.74
CA LYS A 10 -2.29 -2.91 16.42
C LYS A 10 -2.30 -4.39 16.67
N ASN A 11 -3.36 -4.98 16.36
CA ASN A 11 -3.50 -6.36 16.64
C ASN A 11 -2.73 -7.20 15.68
N LEU A 12 -3.14 -8.40 15.62
CA LEU A 12 -2.49 -9.30 14.74
C LEU A 12 -2.63 -8.82 13.33
N LYS A 13 -1.69 -9.21 12.53
CA LYS A 13 -1.73 -8.85 11.15
C LYS A 13 -3.02 -9.29 10.54
N GLY A 14 -3.57 -8.44 9.75
CA GLY A 14 -4.77 -8.76 9.04
C GLY A 14 -6.03 -8.40 9.75
N GLU A 15 -5.95 -8.07 11.03
CA GLU A 15 -7.15 -7.69 11.73
C GLU A 15 -7.63 -6.32 11.34
N ASP A 16 -6.75 -5.53 10.76
CA ASP A 16 -7.14 -4.23 10.26
C ASP A 16 -7.43 -4.29 8.77
N GLY A 17 -7.45 -5.48 8.20
CA GLY A 17 -7.71 -5.63 6.79
C GLY A 17 -6.48 -5.57 5.91
N TYR A 18 -5.31 -5.46 6.51
CA TYR A 18 -4.07 -5.36 5.74
C TYR A 18 -3.14 -6.49 6.11
N LYS A 19 -2.33 -6.85 5.15
CA LYS A 19 -1.27 -7.81 5.36
C LYS A 19 0.02 -7.26 4.80
N THR A 20 1.10 -7.74 5.32
CA THR A 20 2.42 -7.31 4.87
C THR A 20 3.04 -8.42 4.03
N PHE A 21 3.49 -8.04 2.85
CA PHE A 21 4.18 -8.95 1.95
C PHE A 21 5.54 -8.37 1.61
N SER A 22 6.47 -9.25 1.33
CA SER A 22 7.74 -8.83 0.78
C SER A 22 7.77 -9.23 -0.68
N VAL A 23 8.08 -8.27 -1.53
CA VAL A 23 8.17 -8.55 -2.95
C VAL A 23 9.46 -7.94 -3.49
N ARG A 24 9.94 -8.55 -4.55
CA ARG A 24 11.08 -8.02 -5.26
C ARG A 24 10.54 -7.28 -6.47
N ILE A 25 11.04 -6.06 -6.68
CA ILE A 25 10.54 -5.22 -7.75
C ILE A 25 11.74 -4.75 -8.57
N LYS A 26 11.59 -4.70 -9.87
CA LYS A 26 12.65 -4.23 -10.74
C LYS A 26 13.02 -2.80 -10.38
N GLU A 27 14.29 -2.50 -10.52
CA GLU A 27 14.77 -1.15 -10.20
C GLU A 27 14.08 -0.09 -11.04
N ASP A 28 13.85 -0.38 -12.30
CA ASP A 28 13.15 0.56 -13.16
C ASP A 28 11.76 0.87 -12.64
N THR A 29 11.08 -0.14 -12.16
CA THR A 29 9.74 0.02 -11.61
C THR A 29 9.77 0.84 -10.34
N VAL A 30 10.78 0.62 -9.51
CA VAL A 30 10.93 1.39 -8.29
C VAL A 30 11.15 2.86 -8.62
N ALA A 31 11.96 3.14 -9.63
CA ALA A 31 12.21 4.52 -10.04
C ALA A 31 10.92 5.19 -10.50
N LYS A 32 10.12 4.48 -11.27
CA LYS A 32 8.85 5.02 -11.74
C LYS A 32 7.90 5.27 -10.59
N LEU A 33 7.90 4.37 -9.63
CA LEU A 33 7.05 4.49 -8.46
C LEU A 33 7.46 5.69 -7.61
N ASN A 34 8.77 5.88 -7.44
CA ASN A 34 9.27 7.02 -6.69
C ASN A 34 8.86 8.33 -7.35
N LYS A 35 8.95 8.38 -8.67
CA LYS A 35 8.57 9.58 -9.38
C LYS A 35 7.09 9.87 -9.20
N LEU A 36 6.28 8.85 -9.30
CA LEU A 36 4.84 9.00 -9.13
C LEU A 36 4.51 9.44 -7.71
N SER A 37 5.25 8.92 -6.74
CA SER A 37 5.06 9.31 -5.36
C SER A 37 5.34 10.80 -5.17
N GLU A 38 6.39 11.29 -5.80
CA GLU A 38 6.71 12.71 -5.72
C GLU A 38 5.65 13.56 -6.38
N GLU A 39 5.17 13.12 -7.54
CA GLU A 39 4.23 13.90 -8.30
C GLU A 39 2.85 13.96 -7.67
N THR A 40 2.50 12.94 -6.92
CA THR A 40 1.16 12.86 -6.34
C THR A 40 1.12 13.16 -4.86
N ASN A 41 2.28 13.30 -4.23
CA ASN A 41 2.37 13.47 -2.78
C ASN A 41 1.74 12.32 -2.03
N ARG A 42 1.80 11.13 -2.60
CA ARG A 42 1.31 9.93 -1.97
C ARG A 42 2.48 9.03 -1.67
N SER A 43 2.38 8.28 -0.60
CA SER A 43 3.45 7.35 -0.25
C SER A 43 3.48 6.21 -1.26
N ARG A 44 4.64 5.58 -1.34
CA ARG A 44 4.77 4.43 -2.23
C ARG A 44 3.79 3.32 -1.84
N ASN A 45 3.64 3.12 -0.54
CA ASN A 45 2.73 2.09 -0.07
C ASN A 45 1.30 2.36 -0.51
N GLU A 46 0.90 3.61 -0.41
CA GLU A 46 -0.43 4.02 -0.83
C GLU A 46 -0.62 3.79 -2.33
N LEU A 47 0.37 4.17 -3.10
CA LEU A 47 0.32 4.00 -4.54
C LEU A 47 0.29 2.54 -4.94
N ILE A 48 1.06 1.72 -4.25
CA ILE A 48 1.09 0.30 -4.54
C ILE A 48 -0.29 -0.29 -4.36
N ASN A 49 -0.98 0.09 -3.29
CA ASN A 49 -2.33 -0.41 -3.07
C ASN A 49 -3.29 0.04 -4.16
N ILE A 50 -3.23 1.31 -4.52
CA ILE A 50 -4.09 1.84 -5.57
C ILE A 50 -3.85 1.13 -6.88
N LEU A 51 -2.59 1.00 -7.24
CA LEU A 51 -2.23 0.42 -8.53
C LEU A 51 -2.54 -1.05 -8.59
N LEU A 52 -2.31 -1.76 -7.49
CA LEU A 52 -2.62 -3.18 -7.46
C LEU A 52 -4.11 -3.42 -7.58
N GLU A 53 -4.90 -2.65 -6.87
CA GLU A 53 -6.34 -2.81 -6.94
C GLU A 53 -6.83 -2.57 -8.36
N TYR A 54 -6.33 -1.51 -8.97
CA TYR A 54 -6.72 -1.21 -10.34
C TYR A 54 -6.33 -2.33 -11.29
N ALA A 55 -5.09 -2.78 -11.17
CA ALA A 55 -4.58 -3.78 -12.10
C ALA A 55 -5.30 -5.11 -11.94
N ILE A 56 -5.55 -5.50 -10.71
CA ILE A 56 -6.23 -6.76 -10.45
C ILE A 56 -7.65 -6.73 -10.99
N ASP A 57 -8.33 -5.62 -10.71
CA ASP A 57 -9.73 -5.48 -11.14
C ASP A 57 -9.87 -5.45 -12.64
N ASN A 58 -8.81 -5.08 -13.33
CA ASN A 58 -8.85 -4.95 -14.78
C ASN A 58 -8.07 -6.04 -15.50
N SER A 59 -7.72 -7.09 -14.77
CA SER A 59 -7.00 -8.20 -15.37
C SER A 59 -7.96 -9.22 -15.91
N LYS A 60 -7.51 -9.89 -16.93
CA LYS A 60 -8.23 -11.01 -17.50
C LYS A 60 -7.32 -12.21 -17.55
N VAL A 61 -7.91 -13.36 -17.31
CA VAL A 61 -7.18 -14.61 -17.46
C VAL A 61 -7.62 -15.24 -18.76
N ASN A 62 -6.66 -15.51 -19.58
CA ASN A 62 -6.95 -16.15 -20.86
C ASN A 62 -6.74 -17.64 -20.77
#